data_da19b0b3dd52bcb9e0d1228a0f99832a
#
_entry.id   da19b0b3dd52bcb9e0d1228a0f99832a
#
_cell.length_a   1.000
_cell.length_b   1.000
_cell.length_c   1.000
_cell.angle_alpha   90.00
_cell.angle_beta   90.00
_cell.angle_gamma   90.00
#
_symmetry.space_group_name_H-M   'P 1'
#
loop_
_entity.id
_entity.type
_entity.pdbx_description
1 polymer ?
#
loop_
_entity_poly.entity_id
_entity_poly.type
_entity_poly.pdbx_seq_one_letter_code
_entity_poly.pdbx_strand_id
1 'polypeptide(L)'
;MSTTGGAGGRAAPVRIPLLVAVILGFGPIAAVAQSTPVTGEDVLNAVRLSGGADERPRIDGRVDEAFWDRVPAVSGFRQQNPVEADPATERTEVRIAYDDEGLYVAVLAFDAQPGRVVSRLMQRDRILEADPFGQVGLRDAGDDVFAILLDPFHDHRNGVIFATNPNGAEFEALITDEGSSINIDWRGVWEVAGMRTPDGWSAEFFIPWRTLRYPDATGDEPWGINFFRVIRSKNEQVYWRSWEREGGGLQRVSRAGHMRGLRDLPRAGLNVEAKPYALVGRAQERNEADILGSTSDRAVGLDLKSEVLPGLLLDLTLNTDFAQVEVDDAQVNLTRFNLFFPEKRDFFLENSGIFDFGIPGNPLETPAYQMFFSRQIGISGDGEVPIVGGARLTGRVGAQTVGFM
;
A
#
# COMPACT_ATOMS: atom_id res chain seq x y z
N MET A 1 0.53 56.34 55.10
CA MET A 1 -0.27 57.21 54.24
C MET A 1 -0.07 56.75 52.80
N SER A 2 -1.10 56.28 52.21
CA SER A 2 -1.57 56.33 50.84
C SER A 2 -1.01 55.24 49.95
N THR A 3 -1.67 54.38 49.43
CA THR A 3 -2.96 53.97 48.88
C THR A 3 -2.67 53.14 47.65
N THR A 4 -3.20 51.99 47.67
CA THR A 4 -3.28 50.92 46.64
C THR A 4 -3.96 51.37 45.38
N GLY A 5 -3.49 50.83 44.27
CA GLY A 5 -4.16 50.88 42.97
C GLY A 5 -4.00 49.56 42.25
N GLY A 6 -5.01 48.70 42.32
CA GLY A 6 -5.09 47.49 41.54
C GLY A 6 -5.47 47.82 40.09
N ALA A 7 -4.83 47.19 39.11
CA ALA A 7 -5.22 47.20 37.73
C ALA A 7 -5.55 45.77 37.27
N GLY A 8 -6.85 45.53 37.10
CA GLY A 8 -7.38 44.30 36.51
C GLY A 8 -7.09 44.27 35.01
N GLY A 9 -6.26 43.35 34.58
CA GLY A 9 -6.02 43.05 33.18
C GLY A 9 -7.22 42.30 32.60
N ARG A 10 -7.98 42.93 31.73
CA ARG A 10 -8.96 42.26 30.86
C ARG A 10 -8.22 41.56 29.73
N ALA A 11 -8.39 40.25 29.68
CA ALA A 11 -7.95 39.46 28.54
C ALA A 11 -8.67 39.91 27.25
N ALA A 12 -7.90 40.28 26.24
CA ALA A 12 -8.42 40.62 24.93
C ALA A 12 -8.76 39.32 24.14
N PRO A 13 -9.84 39.31 23.37
CA PRO A 13 -10.19 38.14 22.56
C PRO A 13 -9.19 37.95 21.41
N VAL A 14 -8.64 36.74 21.31
CA VAL A 14 -7.84 36.30 20.19
C VAL A 14 -8.72 36.28 18.93
N ARG A 15 -8.49 37.19 18.01
CA ARG A 15 -9.11 37.16 16.69
C ARG A 15 -8.30 36.22 15.80
N ILE A 16 -8.89 35.08 15.46
CA ILE A 16 -8.38 34.17 14.43
C ILE A 16 -8.60 34.86 13.08
N PRO A 17 -7.57 35.15 12.28
CA PRO A 17 -7.78 35.67 10.95
C PRO A 17 -8.33 34.56 10.05
N LEU A 18 -9.48 34.84 9.44
CA LEU A 18 -10.05 34.01 8.38
C LEU A 18 -9.12 34.09 7.17
N LEU A 19 -8.42 32.99 6.90
CA LEU A 19 -7.54 32.89 5.75
C LEU A 19 -8.42 32.71 4.49
N VAL A 20 -8.62 33.78 3.74
CA VAL A 20 -9.28 33.72 2.43
C VAL A 20 -8.30 33.09 1.44
N ALA A 21 -8.57 31.85 1.03
CA ALA A 21 -7.83 31.20 -0.03
C ALA A 21 -8.17 31.87 -1.37
N VAL A 22 -7.20 32.56 -1.93
CA VAL A 22 -7.24 33.08 -3.31
C VAL A 22 -7.03 31.90 -4.25
N ILE A 23 -8.09 31.42 -4.88
CA ILE A 23 -8.02 30.44 -5.97
C ILE A 23 -7.54 31.19 -7.21
N LEU A 24 -6.24 31.10 -7.49
CA LEU A 24 -5.70 31.49 -8.81
C LEU A 24 -6.11 30.41 -9.80
N GLY A 25 -7.05 30.73 -10.66
CA GLY A 25 -7.48 29.88 -11.76
C GLY A 25 -6.36 29.70 -12.78
N PHE A 26 -5.64 28.59 -12.71
CA PHE A 26 -4.88 28.10 -13.84
C PHE A 26 -5.83 27.33 -14.76
N GLY A 27 -6.00 27.84 -15.98
CA GLY A 27 -6.74 27.16 -17.02
C GLY A 27 -6.12 25.77 -17.31
N PRO A 28 -6.92 24.80 -17.79
CA PRO A 28 -6.43 23.45 -18.01
C PRO A 28 -5.39 23.43 -19.13
N ILE A 29 -4.14 23.18 -18.78
CA ILE A 29 -3.17 22.64 -19.75
C ILE A 29 -3.58 21.17 -19.90
N ALA A 30 -4.33 20.87 -20.96
CA ALA A 30 -4.62 19.50 -21.35
C ALA A 30 -3.29 18.84 -21.77
N ALA A 31 -2.63 18.19 -20.83
CA ALA A 31 -1.65 17.17 -21.18
C ALA A 31 -2.45 16.01 -21.79
N VAL A 32 -2.45 15.92 -23.11
CA VAL A 32 -2.94 14.75 -23.83
C VAL A 32 -1.96 13.64 -23.47
N ALA A 33 -2.35 12.80 -22.51
CA ALA A 33 -1.69 11.52 -22.31
C ALA A 33 -1.86 10.75 -23.62
N GLN A 34 -0.75 10.54 -24.34
CA GLN A 34 -0.73 9.65 -25.49
C GLN A 34 -0.93 8.23 -24.96
N SER A 35 -2.16 7.75 -24.97
CA SER A 35 -2.45 6.35 -24.73
C SER A 35 -1.78 5.54 -25.84
N THR A 36 -0.74 4.80 -25.51
CA THR A 36 -0.18 3.76 -26.38
C THR A 36 -1.32 2.79 -26.73
N PRO A 37 -1.51 2.42 -28.01
CA PRO A 37 -2.56 1.47 -28.38
C PRO A 37 -2.30 0.14 -27.64
N VAL A 38 -3.29 -0.30 -26.86
CA VAL A 38 -3.25 -1.57 -26.14
C VAL A 38 -3.23 -2.70 -27.18
N THR A 39 -2.12 -3.41 -27.28
CA THR A 39 -2.02 -4.62 -28.10
C THR A 39 -2.73 -5.77 -27.38
N GLY A 40 -3.35 -6.70 -28.10
CA GLY A 40 -4.16 -7.77 -27.49
C GLY A 40 -3.42 -8.70 -26.50
N GLU A 41 -2.08 -8.62 -26.46
CA GLU A 41 -1.22 -9.37 -25.52
C GLU A 41 -1.20 -8.74 -24.10
N ASP A 42 -1.65 -7.50 -23.95
CA ASP A 42 -1.58 -6.70 -22.73
C ASP A 42 -2.89 -6.65 -21.96
N VAL A 43 -3.90 -7.38 -22.43
CA VAL A 43 -5.25 -7.34 -21.89
C VAL A 43 -5.67 -8.71 -21.40
N LEU A 44 -6.16 -8.75 -20.18
CA LEU A 44 -6.88 -9.90 -19.65
C LEU A 44 -8.33 -9.52 -19.37
N ASN A 45 -9.23 -10.50 -19.35
CA ASN A 45 -10.63 -10.29 -19.03
C ASN A 45 -10.99 -11.03 -17.75
N ALA A 46 -11.53 -10.31 -16.78
CA ALA A 46 -12.15 -10.90 -15.61
C ALA A 46 -13.52 -11.48 -15.98
N VAL A 47 -13.87 -12.62 -15.43
CA VAL A 47 -15.13 -13.33 -15.70
C VAL A 47 -16.08 -13.18 -14.52
N ARG A 48 -17.30 -12.70 -14.77
CA ARG A 48 -18.32 -12.63 -13.72
C ARG A 48 -18.87 -14.02 -13.41
N LEU A 49 -18.88 -14.39 -12.12
CA LEU A 49 -19.57 -15.58 -11.63
C LEU A 49 -21.07 -15.31 -11.59
N SER A 50 -21.87 -16.21 -12.14
CA SER A 50 -23.32 -16.02 -12.28
C SER A 50 -24.16 -16.94 -11.37
N GLY A 51 -23.53 -17.93 -10.72
CA GLY A 51 -24.21 -18.94 -9.93
C GLY A 51 -24.46 -18.60 -8.46
N GLY A 52 -24.22 -17.36 -8.05
CA GLY A 52 -24.38 -16.94 -6.64
C GLY A 52 -23.39 -17.66 -5.71
N ALA A 53 -23.82 -17.87 -4.45
CA ALA A 53 -22.95 -18.44 -3.42
C ALA A 53 -22.44 -19.88 -3.73
N ASP A 54 -23.18 -20.63 -4.56
CA ASP A 54 -22.84 -22.02 -4.90
C ASP A 54 -21.69 -22.12 -5.94
N GLU A 55 -21.41 -21.05 -6.68
CA GLU A 55 -20.28 -20.98 -7.62
C GLU A 55 -19.04 -20.26 -7.04
N ARG A 56 -19.06 -19.85 -5.78
CA ARG A 56 -17.90 -19.19 -5.18
C ARG A 56 -16.76 -20.15 -4.95
N PRO A 57 -15.52 -19.75 -5.27
CA PRO A 57 -14.34 -20.52 -4.88
C PRO A 57 -14.27 -20.68 -3.37
N ARG A 58 -13.80 -21.82 -2.95
CA ARG A 58 -13.33 -22.00 -1.57
C ARG A 58 -11.86 -21.60 -1.56
N ILE A 59 -11.52 -20.65 -0.72
CA ILE A 59 -10.13 -20.22 -0.62
C ILE A 59 -9.36 -21.23 0.22
N ASP A 60 -9.02 -22.36 -0.41
CA ASP A 60 -8.28 -23.47 0.23
C ASP A 60 -6.96 -23.81 -0.51
N GLY A 61 -6.65 -23.05 -1.57
CA GLY A 61 -5.46 -23.18 -2.37
C GLY A 61 -5.56 -24.23 -3.49
N ARG A 62 -6.73 -24.84 -3.68
CA ARG A 62 -7.01 -25.81 -4.73
C ARG A 62 -7.79 -25.17 -5.85
N VAL A 63 -7.23 -25.13 -7.01
CA VAL A 63 -7.89 -24.59 -8.20
C VAL A 63 -8.59 -25.76 -8.88
N ASP A 64 -9.61 -26.37 -8.22
CA ASP A 64 -10.29 -27.59 -8.69
C ASP A 64 -11.80 -27.40 -8.92
N GLU A 65 -12.37 -26.22 -8.66
CA GLU A 65 -13.77 -25.97 -8.97
C GLU A 65 -14.00 -25.88 -10.48
N ALA A 66 -15.04 -26.55 -10.94
CA ALA A 66 -15.36 -26.70 -12.36
C ALA A 66 -15.59 -25.36 -13.09
N PHE A 67 -15.89 -24.27 -12.39
CA PHE A 67 -16.04 -22.98 -13.05
C PHE A 67 -14.68 -22.38 -13.51
N TRP A 68 -13.56 -22.72 -12.84
CA TRP A 68 -12.25 -22.27 -13.26
C TRP A 68 -11.85 -22.74 -14.68
N ASP A 69 -12.41 -23.87 -15.13
CA ASP A 69 -12.19 -24.36 -16.51
C ASP A 69 -12.79 -23.42 -17.57
N ARG A 70 -13.79 -22.63 -17.18
CA ARG A 70 -14.46 -21.64 -18.05
C ARG A 70 -13.77 -20.27 -18.04
N VAL A 71 -12.89 -20.02 -17.09
CA VAL A 71 -12.16 -18.77 -16.95
C VAL A 71 -10.86 -18.84 -17.74
N PRO A 72 -10.66 -17.96 -18.76
CA PRO A 72 -9.44 -17.96 -19.54
C PRO A 72 -8.21 -17.79 -18.66
N ALA A 73 -7.19 -18.62 -18.89
CA ALA A 73 -5.92 -18.51 -18.20
C ALA A 73 -5.02 -17.50 -18.90
N VAL A 74 -4.38 -16.67 -18.12
CA VAL A 74 -3.29 -15.80 -18.53
C VAL A 74 -1.98 -16.50 -18.25
N SER A 75 -1.05 -16.47 -19.22
CA SER A 75 0.28 -17.08 -19.13
C SER A 75 1.29 -16.24 -19.94
N GLY A 76 2.43 -16.80 -20.28
CA GLY A 76 3.41 -16.11 -21.13
C GLY A 76 4.30 -15.16 -20.33
N PHE A 77 4.58 -15.49 -19.08
CA PHE A 77 5.49 -14.73 -18.23
C PHE A 77 6.91 -14.67 -18.83
N ARG A 78 7.58 -13.56 -18.60
CA ARG A 78 8.95 -13.33 -19.04
C ARG A 78 9.86 -13.00 -17.87
N GLN A 79 11.11 -13.41 -17.98
CA GLN A 79 12.13 -13.16 -16.99
C GLN A 79 12.52 -11.67 -16.94
N GLN A 80 12.71 -11.18 -15.72
CA GLN A 80 13.52 -10.00 -15.49
C GLN A 80 14.90 -10.42 -14.94
N ASN A 81 14.94 -11.51 -14.22
CA ASN A 81 16.15 -12.15 -13.73
C ASN A 81 16.07 -13.68 -13.94
N PRO A 82 17.17 -14.38 -14.26
CA PRO A 82 18.52 -13.88 -14.51
C PRO A 82 18.71 -13.30 -15.92
N VAL A 83 17.89 -13.72 -16.92
CA VAL A 83 18.04 -13.32 -18.33
C VAL A 83 16.86 -12.46 -18.74
N GLU A 84 17.08 -11.18 -18.89
CA GLU A 84 16.04 -10.20 -19.22
C GLU A 84 15.32 -10.55 -20.52
N ALA A 85 14.00 -10.43 -20.48
CA ALA A 85 13.06 -10.66 -21.58
C ALA A 85 12.97 -12.12 -22.11
N ASP A 86 13.75 -13.06 -21.58
CA ASP A 86 13.59 -14.46 -21.93
C ASP A 86 12.24 -15.02 -21.43
N PRO A 87 11.68 -16.03 -22.08
CA PRO A 87 10.53 -16.74 -21.54
C PRO A 87 10.81 -17.31 -20.13
N ALA A 88 9.81 -17.30 -19.27
CA ALA A 88 9.89 -17.97 -17.99
C ALA A 88 10.24 -19.46 -18.17
N THR A 89 11.14 -19.99 -17.33
CA THR A 89 11.54 -21.41 -17.42
C THR A 89 10.48 -22.36 -16.88
N GLU A 90 9.56 -21.84 -16.06
CA GLU A 90 8.41 -22.57 -15.52
C GLU A 90 7.11 -21.87 -15.87
N ARG A 91 6.12 -22.66 -16.25
CA ARG A 91 4.80 -22.13 -16.64
C ARG A 91 4.07 -21.59 -15.43
N THR A 92 3.39 -20.47 -15.63
CA THR A 92 2.45 -19.89 -14.67
C THR A 92 1.13 -19.64 -15.40
N GLU A 93 0.02 -20.03 -14.78
CA GLU A 93 -1.32 -19.70 -15.24
C GLU A 93 -2.07 -18.93 -14.16
N VAL A 94 -2.72 -17.86 -14.55
CA VAL A 94 -3.54 -17.03 -13.68
C VAL A 94 -4.93 -16.90 -14.26
N ARG A 95 -5.94 -17.10 -13.45
CA ARG A 95 -7.35 -16.93 -13.82
C ARG A 95 -7.99 -15.90 -12.89
N ILE A 96 -8.87 -15.06 -13.44
CA ILE A 96 -9.54 -14.01 -12.68
C ILE A 96 -11.05 -14.11 -12.87
N ALA A 97 -11.74 -14.23 -11.75
CA ALA A 97 -13.19 -14.19 -11.68
C ALA A 97 -13.63 -13.15 -10.63
N TYR A 98 -14.89 -12.74 -10.68
CA TYR A 98 -15.45 -11.81 -9.69
C TYR A 98 -16.96 -12.03 -9.52
N ASP A 99 -17.48 -11.62 -8.38
CA ASP A 99 -18.90 -11.54 -8.09
C ASP A 99 -19.26 -10.22 -7.38
N ASP A 100 -20.40 -10.15 -6.73
CA ASP A 100 -20.83 -8.96 -5.98
C ASP A 100 -20.06 -8.74 -4.66
N GLU A 101 -19.26 -9.71 -4.21
CA GLU A 101 -18.48 -9.59 -2.95
C GLU A 101 -17.04 -9.22 -3.18
N GLY A 102 -16.40 -9.69 -4.27
CA GLY A 102 -14.99 -9.42 -4.50
C GLY A 102 -14.41 -10.03 -5.77
N LEU A 103 -13.11 -9.87 -5.87
CA LEU A 103 -12.26 -10.39 -6.91
C LEU A 103 -11.63 -11.70 -6.44
N TYR A 104 -11.68 -12.72 -7.29
CA TYR A 104 -11.06 -14.03 -7.07
C TYR A 104 -9.92 -14.22 -8.06
N VAL A 105 -8.76 -14.63 -7.58
CA VAL A 105 -7.61 -14.91 -8.44
C VAL A 105 -7.09 -16.31 -8.12
N ALA A 106 -7.09 -17.17 -9.14
CA ALA A 106 -6.51 -18.51 -9.05
C ALA A 106 -5.18 -18.57 -9.78
N VAL A 107 -4.20 -19.19 -9.15
CA VAL A 107 -2.82 -19.30 -9.64
C VAL A 107 -2.40 -20.76 -9.68
N LEU A 108 -1.90 -21.20 -10.83
CA LEU A 108 -1.20 -22.48 -11.01
C LEU A 108 0.27 -22.17 -11.36
N ALA A 109 1.14 -22.40 -10.42
CA ALA A 109 2.58 -22.16 -10.55
C ALA A 109 3.31 -23.49 -10.76
N PHE A 110 3.42 -23.91 -12.03
CA PHE A 110 4.09 -25.15 -12.39
C PHE A 110 5.59 -25.10 -12.09
N ASP A 111 6.15 -26.23 -11.77
CA ASP A 111 7.59 -26.42 -11.58
C ASP A 111 7.99 -27.84 -12.01
N ALA A 112 8.97 -27.93 -12.90
CA ALA A 112 9.48 -29.22 -13.36
C ALA A 112 10.13 -30.06 -12.23
N GLN A 113 10.44 -29.43 -11.11
CA GLN A 113 10.98 -30.06 -9.92
C GLN A 113 10.21 -29.64 -8.66
N PRO A 114 8.96 -30.09 -8.47
CA PRO A 114 8.08 -29.60 -7.40
C PRO A 114 8.66 -29.77 -5.98
N GLY A 115 9.52 -30.76 -5.80
CA GLY A 115 10.24 -30.99 -4.56
C GLY A 115 11.26 -29.88 -4.20
N ARG A 116 11.60 -28.98 -5.13
CA ARG A 116 12.51 -27.85 -4.93
C ARG A 116 11.81 -26.53 -4.68
N VAL A 117 10.48 -26.49 -4.75
CA VAL A 117 9.70 -25.32 -4.34
C VAL A 117 10.02 -24.96 -2.91
N VAL A 118 10.43 -23.74 -2.66
CA VAL A 118 10.87 -23.24 -1.35
C VAL A 118 9.72 -22.48 -0.71
N SER A 119 9.34 -22.87 0.51
CA SER A 119 8.32 -22.20 1.29
C SER A 119 8.58 -22.44 2.77
N ARG A 120 9.13 -21.47 3.44
CA ARG A 120 9.55 -21.55 4.85
C ARG A 120 8.85 -20.55 5.72
N LEU A 121 8.44 -19.44 5.12
CA LEU A 121 7.82 -18.33 5.82
C LEU A 121 6.30 -18.55 5.92
N MET A 122 5.74 -18.28 7.08
CA MET A 122 4.29 -18.28 7.33
C MET A 122 3.84 -16.97 7.99
N GLN A 123 4.79 -16.17 8.43
CA GLN A 123 4.50 -14.91 9.07
C GLN A 123 4.09 -13.88 8.01
N ARG A 124 2.99 -13.15 8.29
CA ARG A 124 2.53 -12.01 7.47
C ARG A 124 3.65 -10.99 7.31
N ASP A 125 3.72 -10.38 6.13
CA ASP A 125 4.68 -9.33 5.75
C ASP A 125 6.17 -9.73 5.80
N ARG A 126 6.45 -11.03 5.66
CA ARG A 126 7.83 -11.54 5.68
C ARG A 126 8.27 -12.20 4.38
N ILE A 127 7.37 -12.40 3.42
CA ILE A 127 7.71 -13.05 2.14
C ILE A 127 8.30 -12.08 1.11
N LEU A 128 7.96 -10.80 1.23
CA LEU A 128 8.57 -9.70 0.50
C LEU A 128 9.07 -8.65 1.48
N GLU A 129 10.13 -7.96 1.09
CA GLU A 129 10.73 -6.89 1.87
C GLU A 129 10.85 -5.65 0.98
N ALA A 130 10.53 -4.48 1.52
CA ALA A 130 10.84 -3.24 0.85
C ALA A 130 12.36 -3.05 0.79
N ASP A 131 12.89 -2.72 -0.39
CA ASP A 131 14.30 -2.40 -0.51
C ASP A 131 14.62 -1.13 0.26
N PRO A 132 15.46 -1.18 1.30
CA PRO A 132 15.81 -0.01 2.10
C PRO A 132 16.51 1.09 1.29
N PHE A 133 17.00 0.78 0.10
CA PHE A 133 17.64 1.73 -0.79
C PHE A 133 16.70 2.27 -1.88
N GLY A 134 15.44 1.81 -1.94
CA GLY A 134 14.43 2.28 -2.88
C GLY A 134 14.72 1.99 -4.36
N GLN A 135 15.82 1.28 -4.67
CA GLN A 135 16.26 1.09 -6.05
C GLN A 135 15.55 -0.06 -6.75
N VAL A 136 15.23 -1.11 -6.01
CA VAL A 136 14.69 -2.37 -6.59
C VAL A 136 13.21 -2.58 -6.23
N GLY A 137 12.68 -1.81 -5.29
CA GLY A 137 11.32 -1.95 -4.81
C GLY A 137 11.17 -3.10 -3.82
N LEU A 138 10.31 -4.07 -4.14
CA LEU A 138 10.09 -5.24 -3.30
C LEU A 138 11.05 -6.37 -3.69
N ARG A 139 11.67 -6.98 -2.69
CA ARG A 139 12.57 -8.15 -2.84
C ARG A 139 11.95 -9.36 -2.16
N ASP A 140 12.20 -10.54 -2.73
CA ASP A 140 11.83 -11.79 -2.07
C ASP A 140 12.72 -12.08 -0.84
N ALA A 141 12.10 -12.59 0.22
CA ALA A 141 12.80 -12.98 1.44
C ALA A 141 13.33 -14.43 1.39
N GLY A 142 13.37 -15.03 0.23
CA GLY A 142 13.98 -16.33 -0.03
C GLY A 142 13.02 -17.51 -0.18
N ASP A 143 11.73 -17.27 -0.36
CA ASP A 143 10.70 -18.25 -0.72
C ASP A 143 10.30 -18.14 -2.20
N ASP A 144 9.60 -19.14 -2.72
CA ASP A 144 8.78 -18.98 -3.91
C ASP A 144 7.63 -18.04 -3.57
N VAL A 145 7.37 -17.05 -4.42
CA VAL A 145 6.35 -16.02 -4.20
C VAL A 145 5.53 -15.82 -5.45
N PHE A 146 4.27 -15.53 -5.30
CA PHE A 146 3.42 -14.96 -6.33
C PHE A 146 2.79 -13.66 -5.82
N ALA A 147 2.83 -12.61 -6.64
CA ALA A 147 2.28 -11.32 -6.30
C ALA A 147 1.42 -10.75 -7.43
N ILE A 148 0.43 -9.97 -7.04
CA ILE A 148 -0.54 -9.27 -7.89
C ILE A 148 -0.40 -7.79 -7.60
N LEU A 149 -0.19 -6.97 -8.63
CA LEU A 149 -0.35 -5.53 -8.60
C LEU A 149 -1.71 -5.19 -9.18
N LEU A 150 -2.48 -4.35 -8.51
CA LEU A 150 -3.73 -3.76 -9.01
C LEU A 150 -3.65 -2.24 -8.99
N ASP A 151 -4.09 -1.60 -10.08
CA ASP A 151 -4.34 -0.17 -10.18
C ASP A 151 -5.81 0.04 -10.57
N PRO A 152 -6.71 0.10 -9.56
CA PRO A 152 -8.15 0.20 -9.82
C PRO A 152 -8.57 1.53 -10.42
N PHE A 153 -7.80 2.61 -10.21
CA PHE A 153 -8.06 3.93 -10.77
C PHE A 153 -7.50 4.10 -12.18
N HIS A 154 -6.67 3.15 -12.62
CA HIS A 154 -5.96 3.22 -13.88
C HIS A 154 -5.23 4.57 -14.07
N ASP A 155 -4.63 5.05 -12.97
CA ASP A 155 -3.91 6.32 -12.95
C ASP A 155 -2.42 6.16 -13.27
N HIS A 156 -1.96 4.90 -13.39
CA HIS A 156 -0.58 4.51 -13.70
C HIS A 156 0.46 5.03 -12.71
N ARG A 157 0.03 5.32 -11.48
CA ARG A 157 0.89 5.87 -10.43
C ARG A 157 0.70 5.19 -9.09
N ASN A 158 -0.55 4.86 -8.76
CA ASN A 158 -0.92 4.32 -7.47
C ASN A 158 -1.51 2.92 -7.64
N GLY A 159 -1.21 2.04 -6.70
CA GLY A 159 -1.69 0.68 -6.77
C GLY A 159 -1.62 -0.03 -5.44
N VAL A 160 -2.10 -1.25 -5.43
CA VAL A 160 -2.03 -2.15 -4.29
C VAL A 160 -1.42 -3.47 -4.71
N ILE A 161 -0.55 -4.01 -3.87
CA ILE A 161 0.06 -5.32 -4.08
C ILE A 161 -0.50 -6.28 -3.04
N PHE A 162 -0.84 -7.49 -3.51
CA PHE A 162 -1.14 -8.66 -2.68
C PHE A 162 -0.19 -9.78 -3.09
N ALA A 163 0.41 -10.46 -2.14
CA ALA A 163 1.31 -11.56 -2.44
C ALA A 163 1.17 -12.72 -1.45
N THR A 164 1.54 -13.90 -1.94
CA THR A 164 1.57 -15.12 -1.14
C THR A 164 2.72 -16.04 -1.54
N ASN A 165 2.97 -17.03 -0.72
CA ASN A 165 3.87 -18.15 -0.99
C ASN A 165 3.09 -19.49 -0.95
N PRO A 166 3.73 -20.62 -1.25
CA PRO A 166 3.05 -21.94 -1.20
C PRO A 166 2.46 -22.34 0.16
N ASN A 167 2.77 -21.63 1.24
CA ASN A 167 2.18 -21.85 2.57
C ASN A 167 0.97 -20.95 2.85
N GLY A 168 0.61 -20.03 1.94
CA GLY A 168 -0.47 -19.08 2.14
C GLY A 168 -0.09 -17.91 3.07
N ALA A 169 1.20 -17.58 3.21
CA ALA A 169 1.60 -16.39 3.94
C ALA A 169 1.13 -15.14 3.21
N GLU A 170 0.55 -14.20 3.95
CA GLU A 170 -0.01 -12.96 3.41
C GLU A 170 1.03 -11.85 3.38
N PHE A 171 1.01 -11.08 2.32
CA PHE A 171 1.72 -9.81 2.21
C PHE A 171 0.89 -8.83 1.41
N GLU A 172 0.74 -7.62 1.89
CA GLU A 172 0.13 -6.53 1.15
C GLU A 172 0.90 -5.23 1.28
N ALA A 173 0.79 -4.37 0.26
CA ALA A 173 1.40 -3.05 0.28
C ALA A 173 0.60 -2.04 -0.56
N LEU A 174 0.56 -0.79 -0.09
CA LEU A 174 0.12 0.33 -0.93
C LEU A 174 1.32 0.92 -1.66
N ILE A 175 1.13 1.14 -2.94
CA ILE A 175 2.11 1.77 -3.82
C ILE A 175 1.61 3.18 -4.16
N THR A 176 2.46 4.16 -3.96
CA THR A 176 2.18 5.55 -4.31
C THR A 176 3.25 6.07 -5.24
N ASP A 177 2.83 6.83 -6.25
CA ASP A 177 3.71 7.54 -7.18
C ASP A 177 4.83 6.67 -7.76
N GLU A 178 4.43 5.59 -8.48
CA GLU A 178 5.38 4.69 -9.15
C GLU A 178 6.37 3.99 -8.20
N GLY A 179 6.00 3.81 -6.94
CA GLY A 179 6.85 3.20 -5.93
C GLY A 179 7.83 4.16 -5.26
N SER A 180 7.63 5.47 -5.41
CA SER A 180 8.35 6.46 -4.60
C SER A 180 8.05 6.26 -3.10
N SER A 181 6.87 5.74 -2.79
CA SER A 181 6.49 5.27 -1.47
C SER A 181 5.84 3.90 -1.56
N ILE A 182 6.33 2.95 -0.76
CA ILE A 182 5.79 1.60 -0.60
C ILE A 182 5.42 1.44 0.88
N ASN A 183 4.12 1.46 1.17
CA ASN A 183 3.63 1.27 2.53
C ASN A 183 3.31 -0.20 2.77
N ILE A 184 4.22 -0.93 3.41
CA ILE A 184 4.06 -2.34 3.81
C ILE A 184 3.31 -2.50 5.14
N ASP A 185 3.04 -1.41 5.86
CA ASP A 185 2.27 -1.43 7.11
C ASP A 185 0.77 -1.30 6.86
N TRP A 186 0.34 -1.03 5.60
CA TRP A 186 -1.06 -1.04 5.23
C TRP A 186 -1.68 -2.42 5.44
N ARG A 187 -2.90 -2.44 5.97
CA ARG A 187 -3.65 -3.66 6.25
C ARG A 187 -4.94 -3.69 5.47
N GLY A 188 -5.01 -4.60 4.50
CA GLY A 188 -6.23 -4.94 3.77
C GLY A 188 -6.96 -6.11 4.43
N VAL A 189 -8.28 -6.18 4.25
CA VAL A 189 -9.07 -7.37 4.60
C VAL A 189 -9.20 -8.23 3.34
N TRP A 190 -8.49 -9.32 3.27
CA TRP A 190 -8.49 -10.23 2.14
C TRP A 190 -8.12 -11.64 2.62
N GLU A 191 -8.28 -12.64 1.77
CA GLU A 191 -8.01 -14.03 2.12
C GLU A 191 -7.14 -14.65 1.04
N VAL A 192 -6.24 -15.54 1.44
CA VAL A 192 -5.43 -16.32 0.53
C VAL A 192 -5.13 -17.69 1.13
N ALA A 193 -5.08 -18.68 0.27
CA ALA A 193 -4.55 -19.99 0.62
C ALA A 193 -3.55 -20.44 -0.45
N GLY A 194 -2.48 -21.08 -0.02
CA GLY A 194 -1.48 -21.68 -0.88
C GLY A 194 -1.38 -23.18 -0.63
N MET A 195 -1.11 -23.96 -1.69
CA MET A 195 -0.97 -25.40 -1.60
C MET A 195 0.13 -25.91 -2.52
N ARG A 196 0.92 -26.87 -2.02
CA ARG A 196 1.83 -27.64 -2.88
C ARG A 196 1.05 -28.68 -3.66
N THR A 197 1.35 -28.79 -4.95
CA THR A 197 0.74 -29.76 -5.87
C THR A 197 1.81 -30.70 -6.44
N PRO A 198 1.40 -31.83 -7.05
CA PRO A 198 2.36 -32.71 -7.72
C PRO A 198 3.14 -32.02 -8.88
N ASP A 199 2.57 -30.95 -9.45
CA ASP A 199 3.14 -30.25 -10.60
C ASP A 199 3.74 -28.87 -10.24
N GLY A 200 3.84 -28.55 -8.91
CA GLY A 200 4.37 -27.27 -8.45
C GLY A 200 3.63 -26.78 -7.19
N TRP A 201 2.91 -25.68 -7.32
CA TRP A 201 2.04 -25.16 -6.26
C TRP A 201 0.91 -24.32 -6.85
N SER A 202 -0.13 -24.11 -6.07
CA SER A 202 -1.28 -23.28 -6.43
C SER A 202 -1.63 -22.31 -5.32
N ALA A 203 -2.35 -21.26 -5.66
CA ALA A 203 -2.89 -20.33 -4.69
C ALA A 203 -4.23 -19.78 -5.18
N GLU A 204 -5.09 -19.45 -4.23
CA GLU A 204 -6.32 -18.74 -4.45
C GLU A 204 -6.37 -17.50 -3.57
N PHE A 205 -6.78 -16.39 -4.16
CA PHE A 205 -6.95 -15.10 -3.50
C PHE A 205 -8.41 -14.70 -3.56
N PHE A 206 -8.92 -14.17 -2.47
CA PHE A 206 -10.17 -13.42 -2.42
C PHE A 206 -9.93 -12.02 -1.91
N ILE A 207 -10.24 -11.04 -2.73
CA ILE A 207 -10.06 -9.61 -2.43
C ILE A 207 -11.44 -8.96 -2.45
N PRO A 208 -12.07 -8.74 -1.27
CA PRO A 208 -13.37 -8.10 -1.17
C PRO A 208 -13.36 -6.70 -1.76
N TRP A 209 -14.44 -6.29 -2.42
CA TRP A 209 -14.55 -4.94 -3.00
C TRP A 209 -14.32 -3.84 -1.97
N ARG A 210 -14.70 -4.05 -0.73
CA ARG A 210 -14.47 -3.09 0.38
C ARG A 210 -13.00 -2.85 0.69
N THR A 211 -12.12 -3.75 0.30
CA THR A 211 -10.66 -3.61 0.50
C THR A 211 -10.03 -2.75 -0.58
N LEU A 212 -10.62 -2.77 -1.76
CA LEU A 212 -10.17 -1.99 -2.90
C LEU A 212 -10.90 -0.65 -2.96
N ARG A 213 -10.19 0.36 -3.44
CA ARG A 213 -10.78 1.65 -3.77
C ARG A 213 -10.75 1.79 -5.28
N TYR A 214 -11.90 2.09 -5.84
CA TYR A 214 -12.07 2.21 -7.28
C TYR A 214 -13.15 3.25 -7.60
N PRO A 215 -13.08 3.89 -8.78
CA PRO A 215 -14.11 4.84 -9.21
C PRO A 215 -15.44 4.11 -9.44
N ASP A 216 -16.56 4.85 -9.39
CA ASP A 216 -17.84 4.32 -9.83
C ASP A 216 -17.70 3.85 -11.29
N ALA A 217 -17.60 2.54 -11.49
CA ALA A 217 -17.47 1.96 -12.81
C ALA A 217 -18.84 2.01 -13.52
N THR A 218 -18.97 2.87 -14.52
CA THR A 218 -20.17 2.97 -15.36
C THR A 218 -20.05 2.18 -16.65
N GLY A 219 -18.90 1.55 -16.90
CA GLY A 219 -18.60 0.87 -18.16
C GLY A 219 -17.49 -0.16 -18.09
N ASP A 220 -16.85 -0.40 -19.22
CA ASP A 220 -15.75 -1.35 -19.42
C ASP A 220 -14.38 -0.64 -19.27
N GLU A 221 -14.25 0.19 -18.24
CA GLU A 221 -13.02 0.91 -17.95
C GLU A 221 -11.97 -0.08 -17.45
N PRO A 222 -10.76 -0.09 -18.04
CA PRO A 222 -9.73 -1.03 -17.63
C PRO A 222 -9.14 -0.67 -16.27
N TRP A 223 -8.76 -1.68 -15.50
CA TRP A 223 -7.86 -1.54 -14.36
C TRP A 223 -6.44 -1.89 -14.78
N GLY A 224 -5.45 -1.29 -14.16
CA GLY A 224 -4.09 -1.74 -14.28
C GLY A 224 -3.88 -3.05 -13.49
N ILE A 225 -3.16 -4.01 -14.07
CA ILE A 225 -2.84 -5.27 -13.40
C ILE A 225 -1.51 -5.82 -13.88
N ASN A 226 -0.74 -6.37 -12.96
CA ASN A 226 0.43 -7.17 -13.30
C ASN A 226 0.64 -8.30 -12.30
N PHE A 227 1.40 -9.30 -12.73
CA PHE A 227 1.75 -10.46 -11.92
C PHE A 227 3.25 -10.63 -11.87
N PHE A 228 3.71 -11.04 -10.71
CA PHE A 228 5.11 -11.33 -10.43
C PHE A 228 5.23 -12.70 -9.78
N ARG A 229 6.19 -13.49 -10.22
CA ARG A 229 6.53 -14.76 -9.59
C ARG A 229 8.03 -14.86 -9.36
N VAL A 230 8.40 -15.36 -8.20
CA VAL A 230 9.75 -15.80 -7.86
C VAL A 230 9.81 -17.32 -7.93
N ILE A 231 10.76 -17.87 -8.70
CA ILE A 231 11.10 -19.28 -8.75
C ILE A 231 12.43 -19.43 -8.00
N ARG A 232 12.33 -19.64 -6.70
CA ARG A 232 13.50 -19.54 -5.80
C ARG A 232 14.59 -20.52 -6.13
N SER A 233 14.23 -21.75 -6.48
CA SER A 233 15.20 -22.81 -6.84
C SER A 233 16.11 -22.44 -7.99
N LYS A 234 15.72 -21.45 -8.81
CA LYS A 234 16.44 -20.96 -10.00
C LYS A 234 16.95 -19.54 -9.88
N ASN A 235 16.64 -18.84 -8.77
CA ASN A 235 16.83 -17.40 -8.60
C ASN A 235 16.22 -16.61 -9.76
N GLU A 236 15.06 -17.05 -10.24
CA GLU A 236 14.37 -16.49 -11.38
C GLU A 236 13.21 -15.63 -10.91
N GLN A 237 13.10 -14.43 -11.49
CA GLN A 237 12.01 -13.50 -11.28
C GLN A 237 11.34 -13.24 -12.62
N VAL A 238 10.03 -13.46 -12.68
CA VAL A 238 9.25 -13.35 -13.89
C VAL A 238 8.03 -12.47 -13.68
N TYR A 239 7.66 -11.75 -14.73
CA TYR A 239 6.49 -10.89 -14.80
C TYR A 239 5.59 -11.30 -15.96
N TRP A 240 4.29 -11.13 -15.80
CA TRP A 240 3.36 -11.25 -16.94
C TRP A 240 3.62 -10.14 -17.95
N ARG A 241 3.66 -8.89 -17.48
CA ARG A 241 4.17 -7.75 -18.24
C ARG A 241 5.56 -7.44 -17.75
N SER A 242 6.56 -7.64 -18.59
CA SER A 242 7.95 -7.38 -18.24
C SER A 242 8.48 -6.16 -19.00
N TRP A 243 9.51 -5.55 -18.44
CA TRP A 243 10.25 -4.40 -18.95
C TRP A 243 11.72 -4.55 -18.60
N GLU A 244 12.52 -3.59 -19.03
CA GLU A 244 13.95 -3.57 -18.74
C GLU A 244 14.19 -3.56 -17.22
N ARG A 245 15.18 -4.32 -16.77
CA ARG A 245 15.51 -4.48 -15.35
C ARG A 245 15.77 -3.15 -14.62
N GLU A 246 16.42 -2.22 -15.32
CA GLU A 246 16.68 -0.88 -14.79
C GLU A 246 15.41 -0.07 -14.50
N GLY A 247 14.30 -0.46 -15.09
CA GLY A 247 12.98 0.16 -14.86
C GLY A 247 12.36 -0.10 -13.50
N GLY A 248 13.01 -0.89 -12.63
CA GLY A 248 12.52 -1.21 -11.28
C GLY A 248 11.65 -2.48 -11.22
N GLY A 249 11.06 -2.76 -10.07
CA GLY A 249 10.27 -3.97 -9.78
C GLY A 249 8.75 -3.78 -9.95
N LEU A 250 7.97 -4.65 -9.29
CA LEU A 250 6.50 -4.72 -9.40
C LEU A 250 5.79 -3.40 -9.03
N GLN A 251 6.42 -2.54 -8.25
CA GLN A 251 5.88 -1.23 -7.87
C GLN A 251 5.72 -0.24 -9.03
N ARG A 252 6.22 -0.57 -10.22
CA ARG A 252 6.08 0.28 -11.42
C ARG A 252 4.68 0.14 -12.02
N VAL A 253 3.74 0.90 -11.47
CA VAL A 253 2.32 0.83 -11.82
C VAL A 253 2.06 1.18 -13.28
N SER A 254 2.81 2.11 -13.86
CA SER A 254 2.70 2.48 -15.29
C SER A 254 3.08 1.37 -16.25
N ARG A 255 3.74 0.32 -15.76
CA ARG A 255 4.13 -0.86 -16.56
C ARG A 255 3.11 -1.99 -16.48
N ALA A 256 2.02 -1.81 -15.76
CA ALA A 256 0.94 -2.78 -15.68
C ALA A 256 0.27 -2.98 -17.05
N GLY A 257 -0.22 -4.19 -17.28
CA GLY A 257 -1.18 -4.49 -18.34
C GLY A 257 -2.58 -4.06 -17.92
N HIS A 258 -3.60 -4.50 -18.67
CA HIS A 258 -4.98 -4.06 -18.49
C HIS A 258 -5.89 -5.24 -18.15
N MET A 259 -6.68 -5.08 -17.11
CA MET A 259 -7.80 -5.97 -16.80
C MET A 259 -9.10 -5.29 -17.23
N ARG A 260 -9.90 -6.00 -18.02
CA ARG A 260 -11.23 -5.59 -18.48
C ARG A 260 -12.30 -6.57 -18.01
N GLY A 261 -13.54 -6.25 -18.31
CA GLY A 261 -14.68 -7.12 -18.03
C GLY A 261 -15.29 -6.94 -16.64
N LEU A 262 -14.76 -6.05 -15.82
CA LEU A 262 -15.37 -5.66 -14.55
C LEU A 262 -16.56 -4.74 -14.82
N ARG A 263 -17.77 -5.23 -14.52
CA ARG A 263 -19.02 -4.49 -14.76
C ARG A 263 -19.94 -4.60 -13.56
N ASP A 264 -20.74 -3.56 -13.37
CA ASP A 264 -21.74 -3.51 -12.30
C ASP A 264 -21.15 -3.85 -10.93
N LEU A 265 -19.96 -3.31 -10.65
CA LEU A 265 -19.33 -3.47 -9.36
C LEU A 265 -20.19 -2.80 -8.28
N PRO A 266 -20.29 -3.39 -7.08
CA PRO A 266 -20.96 -2.75 -5.97
C PRO A 266 -20.35 -1.37 -5.75
N ARG A 267 -21.20 -0.36 -5.53
CA ARG A 267 -20.69 0.95 -5.12
C ARG A 267 -19.92 0.77 -3.83
N ALA A 268 -18.73 1.34 -3.77
CA ALA A 268 -18.04 1.51 -2.50
C ALA A 268 -19.01 2.21 -1.55
N GLY A 269 -19.57 1.47 -0.59
CA GLY A 269 -20.43 2.06 0.44
C GLY A 269 -19.60 3.04 1.27
N LEU A 270 -20.25 3.77 2.18
CA LEU A 270 -19.53 4.53 3.20
C LEU A 270 -18.64 3.55 3.99
N ASN A 271 -17.41 3.39 3.52
CA ASN A 271 -16.43 2.54 4.20
C ASN A 271 -15.89 3.36 5.38
N VAL A 272 -16.45 3.12 6.56
CA VAL A 272 -16.00 3.77 7.79
C VAL A 272 -15.17 2.77 8.58
N GLU A 273 -13.90 3.07 8.71
CA GLU A 273 -13.00 2.35 9.59
C GLU A 273 -12.79 3.17 10.86
N ALA A 274 -12.95 2.53 12.01
CA ALA A 274 -12.72 3.15 13.30
C ALA A 274 -11.69 2.31 14.08
N LYS A 275 -10.58 2.91 14.45
CA LYS A 275 -9.51 2.30 15.26
C LYS A 275 -9.43 2.99 16.62
N PRO A 276 -10.19 2.53 17.62
CA PRO A 276 -9.97 2.99 18.99
C PRO A 276 -8.70 2.36 19.55
N TYR A 277 -7.94 3.11 20.33
CA TYR A 277 -6.81 2.55 21.05
C TYR A 277 -6.77 3.01 22.51
N ALA A 278 -6.12 2.20 23.34
CA ALA A 278 -5.80 2.55 24.70
C ALA A 278 -4.38 2.08 25.01
N LEU A 279 -3.56 2.99 25.52
CA LEU A 279 -2.18 2.72 25.89
C LEU A 279 -2.05 2.82 27.43
N VAL A 280 -1.36 1.84 28.02
CA VAL A 280 -0.91 1.89 29.41
C VAL A 280 0.55 1.54 29.42
N GLY A 281 1.38 2.50 29.70
CA GLY A 281 2.84 2.35 29.76
C GLY A 281 3.38 2.57 31.17
N ARG A 282 4.49 1.93 31.50
CA ARG A 282 5.30 2.22 32.66
C ARG A 282 6.77 2.18 32.25
N ALA A 283 7.39 3.35 32.27
CA ALA A 283 8.83 3.47 32.05
C ALA A 283 9.55 3.57 33.39
N GLN A 284 10.72 2.94 33.48
CA GLN A 284 11.65 3.10 34.60
C GLN A 284 12.96 3.60 34.04
N GLU A 285 13.34 4.79 34.41
CA GLU A 285 14.62 5.38 34.05
C GLU A 285 15.54 5.46 35.26
N ARG A 286 16.79 5.14 35.05
CA ARG A 286 17.85 5.31 36.05
C ARG A 286 18.55 6.63 35.74
N ASN A 287 18.45 7.56 36.67
CA ASN A 287 19.12 8.85 36.52
C ASN A 287 20.61 8.75 36.91
N GLU A 288 21.37 9.82 36.67
CA GLU A 288 22.80 9.91 37.02
C GLU A 288 23.11 9.64 38.48
N ALA A 289 22.13 9.77 39.37
CA ALA A 289 22.28 9.47 40.81
C ALA A 289 21.86 8.03 41.18
N ASP A 290 21.72 7.14 40.19
CA ASP A 290 21.30 5.72 40.35
C ASP A 290 19.91 5.53 41.01
N ILE A 291 19.06 6.55 40.93
CA ILE A 291 17.70 6.52 41.47
C ILE A 291 16.75 6.07 40.33
N LEU A 292 15.99 5.02 40.59
CA LEU A 292 14.95 4.56 39.67
C LEU A 292 13.74 5.50 39.73
N GLY A 293 13.59 6.31 38.67
CA GLY A 293 12.33 7.04 38.42
C GLY A 293 11.32 6.07 37.75
N SER A 294 10.05 6.20 38.10
CA SER A 294 8.98 5.45 37.45
C SER A 294 7.95 6.43 36.91
N THR A 295 7.77 6.45 35.60
CA THR A 295 6.73 7.21 34.93
C THR A 295 5.64 6.26 34.45
N SER A 296 4.39 6.66 34.56
CA SER A 296 3.24 5.86 34.13
C SER A 296 2.45 6.69 33.15
N ASP A 297 2.35 6.20 31.92
CA ASP A 297 1.62 6.84 30.86
C ASP A 297 0.29 6.12 30.58
N ARG A 298 -0.73 6.90 30.32
CA ARG A 298 -2.04 6.42 29.92
C ARG A 298 -2.56 7.31 28.82
N ALA A 299 -2.89 6.70 27.70
CA ALA A 299 -3.48 7.42 26.58
C ALA A 299 -4.67 6.63 26.02
N VAL A 300 -5.64 7.35 25.53
CA VAL A 300 -6.75 6.81 24.74
C VAL A 300 -6.91 7.70 23.51
N GLY A 301 -7.19 7.09 22.38
CA GLY A 301 -7.39 7.83 21.15
C GLY A 301 -8.29 7.08 20.19
N LEU A 302 -8.57 7.73 19.07
CA LEU A 302 -9.46 7.21 18.05
C LEU A 302 -9.01 7.72 16.69
N ASP A 303 -8.78 6.80 15.76
CA ASP A 303 -8.64 7.12 14.35
C ASP A 303 -9.91 6.71 13.61
N LEU A 304 -10.41 7.62 12.79
CA LEU A 304 -11.56 7.40 11.92
C LEU A 304 -11.14 7.65 10.48
N LYS A 305 -11.44 6.70 9.63
CA LYS A 305 -11.19 6.80 8.21
C LYS A 305 -12.49 6.54 7.45
N SER A 306 -12.81 7.40 6.51
CA SER A 306 -14.02 7.24 5.69
C SER A 306 -13.80 7.75 4.29
N GLU A 307 -14.31 7.03 3.32
CA GLU A 307 -14.41 7.50 1.96
C GLU A 307 -15.66 8.40 1.85
N VAL A 308 -15.46 9.70 1.70
CA VAL A 308 -16.56 10.69 1.65
C VAL A 308 -17.14 10.87 0.26
N LEU A 309 -16.33 10.60 -0.76
CA LEU A 309 -16.72 10.50 -2.18
C LEU A 309 -15.86 9.41 -2.81
N PRO A 310 -16.31 8.78 -3.92
CA PRO A 310 -15.49 7.80 -4.63
C PRO A 310 -14.09 8.35 -4.92
N GLY A 311 -13.08 7.69 -4.35
CA GLY A 311 -11.68 8.12 -4.46
C GLY A 311 -11.26 9.30 -3.60
N LEU A 312 -12.11 9.83 -2.70
CA LEU A 312 -11.77 10.90 -1.77
C LEU A 312 -11.90 10.43 -0.31
N LEU A 313 -10.77 10.33 0.35
CA LEU A 313 -10.64 9.81 1.70
C LEU A 313 -10.53 10.91 2.72
N LEU A 314 -11.32 10.81 3.79
CA LEU A 314 -11.21 11.62 4.99
C LEU A 314 -10.64 10.77 6.13
N ASP A 315 -9.51 11.19 6.66
CA ASP A 315 -8.89 10.66 7.87
C ASP A 315 -9.05 11.67 8.99
N LEU A 316 -9.56 11.22 10.13
CA LEU A 316 -9.65 12.01 11.36
C LEU A 316 -8.91 11.27 12.46
N THR A 317 -8.09 11.97 13.20
CA THR A 317 -7.41 11.41 14.37
C THR A 317 -7.64 12.27 15.61
N LEU A 318 -7.84 11.61 16.74
CA LEU A 318 -7.93 12.22 18.05
C LEU A 318 -6.92 11.54 18.98
N ASN A 319 -5.99 12.32 19.49
CA ASN A 319 -4.91 11.88 20.38
C ASN A 319 -4.09 10.75 19.76
N THR A 320 -3.50 11.01 18.60
CA THR A 320 -2.78 10.03 17.75
C THR A 320 -1.79 9.19 18.56
N ASP A 321 -1.78 7.88 18.30
CA ASP A 321 -0.83 6.96 18.93
C ASP A 321 0.59 7.19 18.40
N PHE A 322 1.51 7.53 19.31
CA PHE A 322 2.94 7.67 19.03
C PHE A 322 3.75 6.42 19.37
N ALA A 323 3.15 5.40 19.99
CA ALA A 323 3.89 4.21 20.41
C ALA A 323 4.59 3.49 19.25
N GLN A 324 4.13 3.67 18.02
CA GLN A 324 4.80 3.14 16.83
C GLN A 324 6.07 3.93 16.44
N VAL A 325 6.20 5.18 16.87
CA VAL A 325 7.38 6.01 16.59
C VAL A 325 8.57 5.60 17.45
N GLU A 326 8.33 5.04 18.63
CA GLU A 326 9.36 4.57 19.55
C GLU A 326 10.09 3.32 19.05
N VAL A 327 9.58 2.65 18.03
CA VAL A 327 10.14 1.41 17.46
C VAL A 327 11.02 1.67 16.23
N ASP A 328 11.74 2.78 16.20
CA ASP A 328 12.78 2.93 15.18
C ASP A 328 13.97 2.03 15.50
N ASP A 329 14.45 1.34 14.48
CA ASP A 329 15.65 0.51 14.61
C ASP A 329 16.84 1.37 15.07
N ALA A 330 17.53 0.91 16.11
CA ALA A 330 18.73 1.57 16.59
C ALA A 330 19.80 1.56 15.48
N GLN A 331 20.06 2.72 14.89
CA GLN A 331 21.06 2.88 13.86
C GLN A 331 22.27 3.64 14.42
N VAL A 332 23.47 3.14 14.14
CA VAL A 332 24.70 3.83 14.47
C VAL A 332 25.01 4.84 13.37
N ASN A 333 24.87 6.12 13.68
CA ASN A 333 25.23 7.17 12.72
C ASN A 333 26.76 7.29 12.60
N LEU A 334 27.29 6.75 11.51
CA LEU A 334 28.71 6.86 11.14
C LEU A 334 29.00 8.04 10.20
N THR A 335 27.97 8.83 9.89
CA THR A 335 28.07 9.97 8.99
C THR A 335 27.93 11.29 9.76
N ARG A 336 28.28 12.39 9.11
CA ARG A 336 28.10 13.74 9.65
C ARG A 336 26.68 14.29 9.42
N PHE A 337 25.81 13.54 8.73
CA PHE A 337 24.46 13.95 8.42
C PHE A 337 23.49 13.34 9.44
N ASN A 338 22.40 14.02 9.70
CA ASN A 338 21.33 13.48 10.53
C ASN A 338 20.73 12.24 9.87
N LEU A 339 20.41 11.22 10.68
CA LEU A 339 19.67 10.07 10.20
C LEU A 339 18.26 10.50 9.77
N PHE A 340 17.84 10.02 8.63
CA PHE A 340 16.49 10.22 8.11
C PHE A 340 15.69 8.96 8.41
N PHE A 341 14.65 9.10 9.25
CA PHE A 341 13.74 8.01 9.54
C PHE A 341 12.44 8.22 8.76
N PRO A 342 11.93 7.22 8.06
CA PRO A 342 10.67 7.33 7.32
C PRO A 342 9.48 7.53 8.28
N GLU A 343 8.38 8.08 7.78
CA GLU A 343 7.13 8.15 8.50
C GLU A 343 6.57 6.75 8.73
N LYS A 344 6.07 6.45 9.93
CA LYS A 344 5.49 5.15 10.30
C LYS A 344 4.05 5.25 10.82
N ARG A 345 3.57 6.45 11.10
CA ARG A 345 2.24 6.64 11.66
C ARG A 345 1.17 6.51 10.59
N ASP A 346 0.21 5.62 10.80
CA ASP A 346 -0.86 5.28 9.85
C ASP A 346 -1.58 6.52 9.31
N PHE A 347 -1.86 7.50 10.17
CA PHE A 347 -2.53 8.74 9.80
C PHE A 347 -1.82 9.50 8.67
N PHE A 348 -0.49 9.42 8.58
CA PHE A 348 0.29 10.14 7.58
C PHE A 348 0.67 9.29 6.36
N LEU A 349 0.58 7.96 6.45
CA LEU A 349 1.11 7.05 5.43
C LEU A 349 0.23 6.92 4.19
N GLU A 350 -1.08 6.81 4.35
CA GLU A 350 -1.96 6.60 3.21
C GLU A 350 -2.00 7.83 2.32
N ASN A 351 -1.79 7.65 1.01
CA ASN A 351 -1.68 8.74 0.03
C ASN A 351 -0.63 9.81 0.39
N SER A 352 0.42 9.43 1.12
CA SER A 352 1.50 10.36 1.54
C SER A 352 2.17 11.04 0.35
N GLY A 353 2.29 10.38 -0.79
CA GLY A 353 2.88 10.93 -2.00
C GLY A 353 2.18 12.20 -2.54
N ILE A 354 0.92 12.46 -2.13
CA ILE A 354 0.22 13.72 -2.47
C ILE A 354 0.90 14.92 -1.80
N PHE A 355 1.53 14.71 -0.64
CA PHE A 355 2.23 15.73 0.13
C PHE A 355 3.75 15.72 -0.08
N ASP A 356 4.24 14.83 -0.93
CA ASP A 356 5.67 14.69 -1.19
C ASP A 356 6.12 15.70 -2.26
N PHE A 357 6.53 16.87 -1.80
CA PHE A 357 7.02 17.95 -2.64
C PHE A 357 8.50 18.13 -2.41
N GLY A 358 9.32 17.81 -3.42
CA GLY A 358 10.74 17.98 -3.30
C GLY A 358 11.54 17.24 -4.35
N ILE A 359 12.84 17.22 -4.16
CA ILE A 359 13.75 16.38 -4.93
C ILE A 359 13.94 15.11 -4.11
N PRO A 360 13.49 13.94 -4.60
CA PRO A 360 13.69 12.69 -3.87
C PRO A 360 15.18 12.51 -3.56
N GLY A 361 15.50 12.25 -2.31
CA GLY A 361 16.83 11.86 -1.89
C GLY A 361 17.02 10.36 -2.00
N ASN A 362 18.26 9.90 -1.78
CA ASN A 362 18.51 8.50 -1.45
C ASN A 362 17.85 8.25 -0.07
N PRO A 363 17.16 7.10 0.14
CA PRO A 363 16.52 6.77 1.43
C PRO A 363 17.44 6.86 2.66
N LEU A 364 18.76 6.79 2.46
CA LEU A 364 19.78 6.93 3.50
C LEU A 364 20.29 8.36 3.69
N GLU A 365 19.88 9.29 2.83
CA GLU A 365 20.35 10.67 2.86
C GLU A 365 19.16 11.60 3.02
N THR A 366 19.32 12.64 3.83
CA THR A 366 18.31 13.70 3.91
C THR A 366 18.06 14.24 2.52
N PRO A 367 16.80 14.32 2.05
CA PRO A 367 16.48 14.90 0.76
C PRO A 367 17.12 16.28 0.60
N ALA A 368 17.71 16.55 -0.55
CA ALA A 368 18.36 17.83 -0.81
C ALA A 368 17.37 19.02 -0.68
N TYR A 369 16.09 18.75 -0.91
CA TYR A 369 15.01 19.70 -0.76
C TYR A 369 13.69 18.98 -0.54
N GLN A 370 13.11 19.14 0.64
CA GLN A 370 11.79 18.61 1.00
C GLN A 370 10.97 19.72 1.66
N MET A 371 9.86 20.11 1.04
CA MET A 371 9.03 21.20 1.53
C MET A 371 8.12 20.79 2.70
N PHE A 372 7.75 19.54 2.74
CA PHE A 372 6.86 18.98 3.76
C PHE A 372 7.39 17.62 4.22
N PHE A 373 7.44 17.42 5.51
CA PHE A 373 7.82 16.15 6.11
C PHE A 373 6.95 15.90 7.34
N SER A 374 5.99 14.98 7.20
CA SER A 374 4.97 14.69 8.21
C SER A 374 5.57 14.29 9.56
N ARG A 375 6.68 13.56 9.56
CA ARG A 375 7.34 13.10 10.78
C ARG A 375 7.79 14.23 11.72
N GLN A 376 8.01 15.43 11.20
CA GLN A 376 8.31 16.59 12.04
C GLN A 376 7.10 17.07 12.86
N ILE A 377 5.88 16.70 12.45
CA ILE A 377 4.67 17.02 13.20
C ILE A 377 4.61 16.15 14.46
N GLY A 378 4.58 16.78 15.62
CA GLY A 378 4.57 16.08 16.91
C GLY A 378 5.95 15.70 17.44
N ILE A 379 7.04 16.16 16.80
CA ILE A 379 8.40 15.98 17.31
C ILE A 379 9.08 17.35 17.40
N SER A 380 9.64 17.66 18.55
CA SER A 380 10.46 18.86 18.76
C SER A 380 11.87 18.46 19.21
N GLY A 381 12.81 19.42 19.19
CA GLY A 381 14.16 19.16 19.68
C GLY A 381 14.26 18.69 21.14
N ASP A 382 13.21 18.93 21.93
CA ASP A 382 13.14 18.59 23.36
C ASP A 382 12.32 17.30 23.63
N GLY A 383 11.82 16.62 22.56
CA GLY A 383 11.04 15.39 22.68
C GLY A 383 9.73 15.40 21.91
N GLU A 384 8.86 14.49 22.26
CA GLU A 384 7.56 14.31 21.62
C GLU A 384 6.54 15.39 22.07
N VAL A 385 5.80 15.90 21.11
CA VAL A 385 4.67 16.83 21.34
C VAL A 385 3.39 16.12 20.93
N PRO A 386 2.46 15.85 21.86
CA PRO A 386 1.24 15.13 21.54
C PRO A 386 0.40 15.84 20.48
N ILE A 387 -0.02 15.11 19.44
CA ILE A 387 -1.01 15.58 18.48
C ILE A 387 -2.40 15.35 19.07
N VAL A 388 -3.06 16.42 19.50
CA VAL A 388 -4.38 16.36 20.13
C VAL A 388 -5.45 15.95 19.11
N GLY A 389 -5.31 16.37 17.88
CA GLY A 389 -6.21 15.99 16.80
C GLY A 389 -5.71 16.45 15.45
N GLY A 390 -6.11 15.73 14.41
CA GLY A 390 -5.77 16.01 13.03
C GLY A 390 -6.92 15.61 12.11
N ALA A 391 -6.95 16.25 10.94
CA ALA A 391 -7.84 15.89 9.85
C ALA A 391 -7.06 15.91 8.55
N ARG A 392 -7.29 14.93 7.69
CA ARG A 392 -6.68 14.84 6.38
C ARG A 392 -7.72 14.44 5.34
N LEU A 393 -7.72 15.12 4.21
CA LEU A 393 -8.56 14.81 3.07
C LEU A 393 -7.66 14.59 1.86
N THR A 394 -7.65 13.38 1.34
CA THR A 394 -6.76 12.99 0.24
C THR A 394 -7.51 12.19 -0.81
N GLY A 395 -7.11 12.33 -2.05
CA GLY A 395 -7.66 11.52 -3.12
C GLY A 395 -7.82 12.25 -4.42
N ARG A 396 -8.77 11.79 -5.24
CA ARG A 396 -8.99 12.29 -6.58
C ARG A 396 -10.43 12.78 -6.76
N VAL A 397 -10.59 13.95 -7.34
CA VAL A 397 -11.88 14.52 -7.74
C VAL A 397 -11.83 14.83 -9.23
N GLY A 398 -12.46 13.99 -10.04
CA GLY A 398 -12.33 14.04 -11.50
C GLY A 398 -10.88 13.83 -11.94
N ALA A 399 -10.30 14.78 -12.69
CA ALA A 399 -8.92 14.75 -13.14
C ALA A 399 -7.91 15.35 -12.13
N GLN A 400 -8.40 15.84 -10.98
CA GLN A 400 -7.57 16.55 -10.00
C GLN A 400 -7.23 15.65 -8.82
N THR A 401 -5.94 15.58 -8.46
CA THR A 401 -5.51 15.01 -7.19
C THR A 401 -5.53 16.12 -6.15
N VAL A 402 -6.17 15.88 -5.01
CA VAL A 402 -6.33 16.86 -3.92
C VAL A 402 -5.78 16.30 -2.62
N GLY A 403 -5.12 17.15 -1.84
CA GLY A 403 -4.64 16.83 -0.51
C GLY A 403 -4.74 18.04 0.40
N PHE A 404 -5.38 17.84 1.55
CA PHE A 404 -5.48 18.82 2.63
C PHE A 404 -5.13 18.13 3.95
N MET A 405 -4.43 18.84 4.80
CA MET A 405 -4.09 18.40 6.14
C MET A 405 -4.23 19.57 7.12
#